data_b1b64a0a6f329c43a40f285a615cb677
#
_entry.id   b1b64a0a6f329c43a40f285a615cb677
#
_cell.length_a   1.000
_cell.length_b   1.000
_cell.length_c   1.000
_cell.angle_alpha   90.00
_cell.angle_beta   90.00
_cell.angle_gamma   90.00
#
_symmetry.space_group_name_H-M   'P 1'
#
loop_
_entity.id
_entity.type
_entity.pdbx_description
1 polymer ?
#
loop_
_entity_poly.entity_id
_entity_poly.type
_entity_poly.pdbx_seq_one_letter_code
_entity_poly.pdbx_strand_id
1 'polypeptide(L)'
;MGYWKNSRPDTTILPEGENEAYYQFTINKGERVYVRSSYDKQYTGMKIEVYNSKSSKPGSRVINPDSVTPFIFANTGDVTSTSETYFVKVTRGTYTGNMYFTVSIQDRIKSGNGTFNFTGAATNSGNTSLNFLGVDSSIITMDLTNNSSIPNNAIVKSISTTSTQSPNQGNVTHKLMADENKIWNESVFSSATSGSYRISLEDQLKVAQKWSFKYNAKATARSTMSNVKADIRYEYDVTDGF
;
A
#
# COMPACT_ATOMS: atom_id res chain seq x y z
N MET A 1 -5.97 3.41 -30.16
CA MET A 1 -6.50 4.18 -29.01
C MET A 1 -5.35 4.83 -28.29
N GLY A 2 -5.48 6.12 -27.92
CA GLY A 2 -4.51 6.74 -27.02
C GLY A 2 -4.62 6.13 -25.62
N TYR A 3 -3.50 6.08 -24.92
CA TYR A 3 -3.44 5.63 -23.52
C TYR A 3 -4.05 6.70 -22.60
N TRP A 4 -5.16 6.39 -21.98
CA TRP A 4 -5.87 7.26 -21.03
C TRP A 4 -5.90 6.61 -19.64
N LYS A 5 -4.76 6.68 -18.96
CA LYS A 5 -4.64 6.14 -17.59
C LYS A 5 -5.60 6.87 -16.65
N ASN A 6 -6.38 6.09 -15.88
CA ASN A 6 -7.38 6.58 -14.92
C ASN A 6 -8.50 7.46 -15.53
N SER A 7 -8.66 7.49 -16.85
CA SER A 7 -9.79 8.17 -17.49
C SER A 7 -11.08 7.35 -17.40
N ARG A 8 -12.22 8.01 -17.56
CA ARG A 8 -13.50 7.31 -17.70
C ARG A 8 -13.49 6.54 -19.04
N PRO A 9 -13.72 5.23 -19.02
CA PRO A 9 -13.69 4.44 -20.25
C PRO A 9 -14.93 4.71 -21.09
N ASP A 10 -14.73 4.77 -22.41
CA ASP A 10 -15.84 4.75 -23.37
C ASP A 10 -16.38 3.34 -23.52
N THR A 11 -17.69 3.22 -23.78
CA THR A 11 -18.31 1.96 -24.13
C THR A 11 -17.87 1.53 -25.52
N THR A 12 -17.43 0.30 -25.60
CA THR A 12 -17.00 -0.34 -26.86
C THR A 12 -18.00 -1.42 -27.25
N ILE A 13 -18.14 -1.66 -28.53
CA ILE A 13 -18.98 -2.71 -29.10
C ILE A 13 -18.11 -3.80 -29.74
N LEU A 14 -18.43 -5.07 -29.46
CA LEU A 14 -18.00 -6.20 -30.26
C LEU A 14 -19.22 -6.69 -31.04
N PRO A 15 -19.27 -6.47 -32.35
CA PRO A 15 -20.43 -6.79 -33.17
C PRO A 15 -20.75 -8.28 -33.16
N GLU A 16 -22.00 -8.62 -33.42
CA GLU A 16 -22.39 -9.98 -33.70
C GLU A 16 -21.54 -10.61 -34.81
N GLY A 17 -21.13 -11.85 -34.65
CA GLY A 17 -20.27 -12.58 -35.57
C GLY A 17 -18.76 -12.35 -35.32
N GLU A 18 -18.37 -11.28 -34.65
CA GLU A 18 -16.97 -11.06 -34.24
C GLU A 18 -16.68 -11.75 -32.90
N ASN A 19 -15.61 -12.52 -32.83
CA ASN A 19 -15.26 -13.30 -31.62
C ASN A 19 -14.28 -12.59 -30.70
N GLU A 20 -13.54 -11.64 -31.20
CA GLU A 20 -12.41 -11.01 -30.49
C GLU A 20 -12.27 -9.53 -30.83
N ALA A 21 -11.83 -8.74 -29.87
CA ALA A 21 -11.39 -7.36 -30.07
C ALA A 21 -10.00 -7.16 -29.50
N TYR A 22 -9.21 -6.31 -30.15
CA TYR A 22 -7.83 -6.05 -29.79
C TYR A 22 -7.62 -4.55 -29.57
N TYR A 23 -6.87 -4.24 -28.49
CA TYR A 23 -6.45 -2.89 -28.10
C TYR A 23 -4.97 -2.88 -27.82
N GLN A 24 -4.35 -1.71 -27.95
CA GLN A 24 -2.92 -1.54 -27.62
C GLN A 24 -2.76 -0.29 -26.78
N PHE A 25 -1.79 -0.32 -25.84
CA PHE A 25 -1.39 0.80 -25.01
C PHE A 25 0.10 0.69 -24.65
N THR A 26 0.69 1.79 -24.20
CA THR A 26 2.09 1.85 -23.80
C THR A 26 2.19 2.16 -22.32
N ILE A 27 3.11 1.49 -21.64
CA ILE A 27 3.43 1.69 -20.23
C ILE A 27 4.88 2.18 -20.14
N ASN A 28 5.13 3.19 -19.33
CA ASN A 28 6.47 3.70 -19.06
C ASN A 28 7.15 2.93 -17.92
N LYS A 29 8.47 3.04 -17.85
CA LYS A 29 9.27 2.44 -16.80
C LYS A 29 8.75 2.83 -15.40
N GLY A 30 8.57 1.84 -14.54
CA GLY A 30 8.11 2.01 -13.15
C GLY A 30 6.59 2.15 -13.00
N GLU A 31 5.84 2.30 -14.08
CA GLU A 31 4.37 2.25 -14.00
C GLU A 31 3.91 0.81 -13.78
N ARG A 32 2.95 0.64 -12.87
CA ARG A 32 2.26 -0.63 -12.59
C ARG A 32 0.78 -0.40 -12.78
N VAL A 33 0.20 -1.04 -13.79
CA VAL A 33 -1.21 -0.86 -14.15
C VAL A 33 -1.94 -2.19 -14.22
N TYR A 34 -3.27 -2.12 -14.17
CA TYR A 34 -4.14 -3.23 -14.54
C TYR A 34 -5.15 -2.77 -15.58
N VAL A 35 -5.54 -3.68 -16.43
CA VAL A 35 -6.61 -3.48 -17.40
C VAL A 35 -7.89 -4.01 -16.81
N ARG A 36 -8.95 -3.21 -16.84
CA ARG A 36 -10.26 -3.56 -16.34
C ARG A 36 -11.29 -3.49 -17.46
N SER A 37 -12.18 -4.47 -17.54
CA SER A 37 -13.35 -4.45 -18.41
C SER A 37 -14.61 -4.67 -17.59
N SER A 38 -15.55 -3.73 -17.62
CA SER A 38 -16.90 -3.91 -17.09
C SER A 38 -17.79 -4.47 -18.20
N TYR A 39 -18.69 -5.39 -17.85
CA TYR A 39 -19.52 -6.13 -18.82
C TYR A 39 -20.90 -6.43 -18.25
N ASP A 40 -21.83 -6.82 -19.12
CA ASP A 40 -23.14 -7.33 -18.72
C ASP A 40 -23.04 -8.81 -18.28
N LYS A 41 -23.80 -9.20 -17.26
CA LYS A 41 -23.82 -10.57 -16.71
C LYS A 41 -24.18 -11.64 -17.76
N GLN A 42 -24.93 -11.28 -18.79
CA GLN A 42 -25.31 -12.19 -19.87
C GLN A 42 -24.11 -12.65 -20.74
N TYR A 43 -22.96 -11.93 -20.67
CA TYR A 43 -21.78 -12.26 -21.49
C TYR A 43 -20.96 -13.38 -20.87
N THR A 44 -21.58 -14.55 -20.70
CA THR A 44 -20.95 -15.72 -20.09
C THR A 44 -19.69 -16.15 -20.84
N GLY A 45 -18.60 -16.31 -20.10
CA GLY A 45 -17.30 -16.69 -20.66
C GLY A 45 -16.51 -15.56 -21.32
N MET A 46 -17.00 -14.31 -21.26
CA MET A 46 -16.21 -13.16 -21.66
C MET A 46 -14.93 -13.09 -20.82
N LYS A 47 -13.80 -12.83 -21.45
CA LYS A 47 -12.52 -12.64 -20.77
C LYS A 47 -11.67 -11.58 -21.42
N ILE A 48 -10.71 -11.03 -20.66
CA ILE A 48 -9.63 -10.20 -21.17
C ILE A 48 -8.29 -10.90 -20.92
N GLU A 49 -7.37 -10.68 -21.83
CA GLU A 49 -6.00 -11.18 -21.76
C GLU A 49 -5.08 -10.04 -22.12
N VAL A 50 -4.01 -9.87 -21.37
CA VAL A 50 -3.02 -8.82 -21.61
C VAL A 50 -1.70 -9.46 -21.98
N TYR A 51 -1.09 -8.98 -23.04
CA TYR A 51 0.18 -9.47 -23.58
C TYR A 51 1.17 -8.33 -23.64
N ASN A 52 2.41 -8.56 -23.32
CA ASN A 52 3.49 -7.63 -23.63
C ASN A 52 4.08 -7.90 -25.03
N SER A 53 5.06 -7.12 -25.45
CA SER A 53 5.76 -7.27 -26.72
C SER A 53 6.42 -8.64 -26.93
N LYS A 54 6.66 -9.39 -25.83
CA LYS A 54 7.20 -10.76 -25.83
C LYS A 54 6.12 -11.84 -25.79
N SER A 55 4.85 -11.45 -25.96
CA SER A 55 3.70 -12.35 -25.91
C SER A 55 3.49 -13.08 -24.59
N SER A 56 4.10 -12.61 -23.49
CA SER A 56 3.80 -13.14 -22.17
C SER A 56 2.42 -12.67 -21.71
N LYS A 57 1.62 -13.61 -21.22
CA LYS A 57 0.21 -13.41 -20.85
C LYS A 57 0.06 -13.38 -19.33
N PRO A 58 -0.18 -12.22 -18.73
CA PRO A 58 -0.60 -12.14 -17.33
C PRO A 58 -1.95 -12.83 -17.11
N GLY A 59 -2.15 -13.37 -15.92
CA GLY A 59 -3.44 -13.95 -15.54
C GLY A 59 -4.57 -12.92 -15.57
N SER A 60 -5.78 -13.39 -15.89
CA SER A 60 -7.02 -12.61 -15.75
C SER A 60 -7.89 -13.18 -14.63
N ARG A 61 -8.70 -12.32 -14.00
CA ARG A 61 -9.59 -12.70 -12.89
C ARG A 61 -10.95 -12.02 -13.04
N VAL A 62 -12.02 -12.77 -12.78
CA VAL A 62 -13.38 -12.22 -12.69
C VAL A 62 -13.64 -11.81 -11.24
N ILE A 63 -14.15 -10.60 -11.05
CA ILE A 63 -14.50 -10.06 -9.74
C ILE A 63 -16.00 -10.06 -9.58
N ASN A 64 -16.45 -10.75 -8.52
CA ASN A 64 -17.83 -10.81 -8.08
C ASN A 64 -18.81 -10.91 -9.27
N PRO A 65 -18.91 -12.07 -9.94
CA PRO A 65 -19.74 -12.25 -11.14
C PRO A 65 -21.22 -11.97 -10.90
N ASP A 66 -21.66 -12.04 -9.63
CA ASP A 66 -23.05 -11.76 -9.22
C ASP A 66 -23.33 -10.30 -8.89
N SER A 67 -22.31 -9.42 -8.92
CA SER A 67 -22.52 -7.99 -8.68
C SER A 67 -23.37 -7.35 -9.79
N VAL A 68 -23.98 -6.20 -9.49
CA VAL A 68 -24.77 -5.43 -10.48
C VAL A 68 -23.89 -5.03 -11.67
N THR A 69 -22.64 -4.69 -11.41
CA THR A 69 -21.66 -4.34 -12.44
C THR A 69 -20.41 -5.21 -12.28
N PRO A 70 -20.44 -6.43 -12.79
CA PRO A 70 -19.27 -7.31 -12.74
C PRO A 70 -18.14 -6.76 -13.62
N PHE A 71 -16.92 -7.12 -13.28
CA PHE A 71 -15.77 -6.80 -14.12
C PHE A 71 -14.72 -7.90 -14.08
N ILE A 72 -13.94 -7.94 -15.14
CA ILE A 72 -12.73 -8.75 -15.24
C ILE A 72 -11.52 -7.84 -15.28
N PHE A 73 -10.39 -8.31 -14.80
CA PHE A 73 -9.14 -7.56 -14.86
C PHE A 73 -7.93 -8.45 -15.13
N ALA A 74 -6.88 -7.84 -15.68
CA ALA A 74 -5.58 -8.47 -15.84
C ALA A 74 -4.48 -7.47 -15.48
N ASN A 75 -3.51 -7.92 -14.66
CA ASN A 75 -2.35 -7.11 -14.30
C ASN A 75 -1.31 -7.12 -15.41
N THR A 76 -0.61 -6.01 -15.56
CA THR A 76 0.64 -5.99 -16.32
C THR A 76 1.81 -6.40 -15.43
N GLY A 77 2.89 -6.87 -16.04
CA GLY A 77 4.18 -7.02 -15.35
C GLY A 77 4.85 -5.68 -15.05
N ASP A 78 5.95 -5.73 -14.32
CA ASP A 78 6.79 -4.56 -14.07
C ASP A 78 7.58 -4.19 -15.33
N VAL A 79 7.48 -2.93 -15.76
CA VAL A 79 8.22 -2.40 -16.90
C VAL A 79 9.59 -1.94 -16.44
N THR A 80 10.64 -2.61 -16.90
CA THR A 80 12.04 -2.31 -16.56
C THR A 80 12.76 -1.46 -17.61
N SER A 81 12.26 -1.47 -18.86
CA SER A 81 12.72 -0.61 -19.97
C SER A 81 12.07 0.77 -19.92
N THR A 82 12.51 1.69 -20.78
CA THR A 82 11.97 3.08 -20.83
C THR A 82 10.47 3.09 -21.06
N SER A 83 9.98 2.25 -22.00
CA SER A 83 8.55 2.01 -22.23
C SER A 83 8.35 0.64 -22.85
N GLU A 84 7.15 0.10 -22.70
CA GLU A 84 6.75 -1.19 -23.27
C GLU A 84 5.34 -1.12 -23.81
N THR A 85 5.12 -1.70 -25.00
CA THR A 85 3.78 -1.79 -25.61
C THR A 85 3.10 -3.07 -25.13
N TYR A 86 1.86 -2.92 -24.69
CA TYR A 86 0.97 -4.00 -24.29
C TYR A 86 -0.24 -4.09 -25.21
N PHE A 87 -0.77 -5.30 -25.33
CA PHE A 87 -1.94 -5.62 -26.14
C PHE A 87 -3.01 -6.24 -25.23
N VAL A 88 -4.25 -5.79 -25.39
CA VAL A 88 -5.41 -6.36 -24.72
C VAL A 88 -6.23 -7.12 -25.78
N LYS A 89 -6.49 -8.38 -25.49
CA LYS A 89 -7.44 -9.20 -26.25
C LYS A 89 -8.70 -9.37 -25.41
N VAL A 90 -9.84 -9.00 -25.97
CA VAL A 90 -11.16 -9.29 -25.39
C VAL A 90 -11.80 -10.41 -26.19
N THR A 91 -12.24 -11.46 -25.51
CA THR A 91 -12.88 -12.63 -26.14
C THR A 91 -14.33 -12.70 -25.71
N ARG A 92 -15.22 -12.94 -26.65
CA ARG A 92 -16.68 -12.92 -26.53
C ARG A 92 -17.24 -13.92 -25.49
N GLY A 93 -16.70 -15.12 -25.38
CA GLY A 93 -17.33 -16.22 -24.67
C GLY A 93 -18.46 -16.87 -25.50
N THR A 94 -19.61 -17.13 -24.88
CA THR A 94 -20.72 -17.86 -25.51
C THR A 94 -21.88 -16.97 -26.00
N TYR A 95 -21.86 -15.68 -25.71
CA TYR A 95 -22.90 -14.74 -26.13
C TYR A 95 -22.80 -14.45 -27.62
N THR A 96 -23.94 -14.45 -28.34
CA THR A 96 -23.98 -14.35 -29.82
C THR A 96 -24.32 -12.97 -30.35
N GLY A 97 -25.04 -12.12 -29.61
CA GLY A 97 -25.44 -10.79 -30.05
C GLY A 97 -24.30 -9.72 -29.92
N ASN A 98 -24.66 -8.49 -30.15
CA ASN A 98 -23.74 -7.35 -29.92
C ASN A 98 -23.34 -7.24 -28.44
N MET A 99 -22.06 -7.22 -28.14
CA MET A 99 -21.56 -7.05 -26.78
C MET A 99 -21.09 -5.61 -26.53
N TYR A 100 -21.57 -5.03 -25.45
CA TYR A 100 -21.18 -3.67 -25.01
C TYR A 100 -20.36 -3.79 -23.73
N PHE A 101 -19.15 -3.28 -23.76
CA PHE A 101 -18.24 -3.36 -22.63
C PHE A 101 -17.30 -2.13 -22.57
N THR A 102 -16.58 -2.01 -21.49
CA THR A 102 -15.56 -0.97 -21.35
C THR A 102 -14.18 -1.60 -21.24
N VAL A 103 -13.15 -0.91 -21.72
CA VAL A 103 -11.75 -1.24 -21.45
C VAL A 103 -11.11 -0.03 -20.83
N SER A 104 -10.59 -0.16 -19.63
CA SER A 104 -9.89 0.92 -18.94
C SER A 104 -8.55 0.46 -18.40
N ILE A 105 -7.61 1.39 -18.30
CA ILE A 105 -6.26 1.16 -17.78
C ILE A 105 -6.14 2.00 -16.51
N GLN A 106 -5.81 1.34 -15.41
CA GLN A 106 -5.82 1.93 -14.08
C GLN A 106 -4.47 1.73 -13.39
N ASP A 107 -4.04 2.70 -12.57
CA ASP A 107 -2.88 2.50 -11.70
C ASP A 107 -3.19 1.43 -10.66
N ARG A 108 -2.32 0.41 -10.62
CA ARG A 108 -2.43 -0.69 -9.68
C ARG A 108 -1.95 -0.30 -8.28
N ILE A 109 -0.89 0.51 -8.21
CA ILE A 109 -0.33 0.94 -6.93
C ILE A 109 -0.94 2.27 -6.50
N LYS A 110 -1.46 2.30 -5.30
CA LYS A 110 -2.04 3.49 -4.66
C LYS A 110 -1.30 3.80 -3.37
N SER A 111 -1.27 5.07 -3.03
CA SER A 111 -0.71 5.55 -1.76
C SER A 111 -1.82 5.87 -0.78
N GLY A 112 -1.53 5.65 0.50
CA GLY A 112 -2.40 6.02 1.61
C GLY A 112 -1.58 6.52 2.80
N ASN A 113 -2.28 7.03 3.79
CA ASN A 113 -1.68 7.44 5.06
C ASN A 113 -2.67 7.24 6.20
N GLY A 114 -2.13 7.09 7.41
CA GLY A 114 -2.94 7.00 8.64
C GLY A 114 -2.14 7.40 9.85
N THR A 115 -2.86 7.88 10.88
CA THR A 115 -2.32 8.16 12.21
C THR A 115 -2.90 7.15 13.20
N PHE A 116 -2.02 6.41 13.88
CA PHE A 116 -2.41 5.32 14.76
C PHE A 116 -1.83 5.53 16.16
N ASN A 117 -2.60 5.18 17.19
CA ASN A 117 -2.24 5.42 18.59
C ASN A 117 -1.62 4.15 19.21
N PHE A 118 -0.55 4.33 19.97
CA PHE A 118 -0.06 3.31 20.90
C PHE A 118 -0.91 3.25 22.16
N THR A 119 -1.03 2.08 22.73
CA THR A 119 -1.81 1.87 23.96
C THR A 119 -0.92 2.08 25.19
N GLY A 120 -1.37 2.95 26.10
CA GLY A 120 -0.67 3.22 27.35
C GLY A 120 0.37 4.34 27.26
N ALA A 121 1.32 4.33 28.19
CA ALA A 121 2.39 5.31 28.29
C ALA A 121 3.73 4.58 28.53
N ALA A 122 4.77 5.03 27.84
CA ALA A 122 6.13 4.54 28.01
C ALA A 122 6.82 5.29 29.15
N THR A 123 7.34 4.58 30.14
CA THR A 123 8.00 5.17 31.31
C THR A 123 9.50 4.88 31.29
N ASN A 124 10.31 5.93 31.44
CA ASN A 124 11.76 5.87 31.56
C ASN A 124 12.16 6.19 33.00
N SER A 125 13.02 5.37 33.60
CA SER A 125 13.47 5.55 35.00
C SER A 125 14.43 6.73 35.19
N GLY A 126 14.93 7.30 34.11
CA GLY A 126 15.99 8.29 34.11
C GLY A 126 17.39 7.67 34.07
N ASN A 127 18.33 8.40 33.48
CA ASN A 127 19.73 7.96 33.32
C ASN A 127 20.61 8.38 34.51
N THR A 128 20.26 7.91 35.70
CA THR A 128 20.95 8.27 36.95
C THR A 128 22.40 7.80 36.98
N SER A 129 22.74 6.75 36.26
CA SER A 129 24.10 6.21 36.15
C SER A 129 24.95 6.94 35.10
N LEU A 130 24.42 7.98 34.46
CA LEU A 130 25.08 8.74 33.40
C LEU A 130 25.61 7.84 32.27
N ASN A 131 24.84 6.79 31.93
CA ASN A 131 25.18 5.89 30.86
C ASN A 131 25.27 6.68 29.54
N PHE A 132 26.38 6.60 28.83
CA PHE A 132 26.60 7.28 27.55
C PHE A 132 25.58 6.90 26.52
N LEU A 133 25.15 5.65 26.51
CA LEU A 133 24.10 5.14 25.59
C LEU A 133 22.68 5.56 25.98
N GLY A 134 22.47 6.17 27.15
CA GLY A 134 21.15 6.48 27.70
C GLY A 134 20.47 5.26 28.29
N VAL A 135 19.18 5.41 28.64
CA VAL A 135 18.35 4.36 29.23
C VAL A 135 17.06 4.24 28.40
N ASP A 136 16.67 3.03 28.08
CA ASP A 136 15.43 2.75 27.35
C ASP A 136 14.22 2.77 28.33
N SER A 137 13.08 3.24 27.85
CA SER A 137 11.80 3.20 28.55
C SER A 137 11.18 1.79 28.56
N SER A 138 10.07 1.63 29.29
CA SER A 138 9.16 0.52 29.07
C SER A 138 8.62 0.52 27.64
N ILE A 139 8.18 -0.67 27.18
CA ILE A 139 7.62 -0.86 25.85
C ILE A 139 6.10 -0.69 25.91
N ILE A 140 5.56 0.03 24.93
CA ILE A 140 4.10 0.08 24.66
C ILE A 140 3.84 -0.42 23.23
N THR A 141 2.62 -0.82 22.93
CA THR A 141 2.29 -1.48 21.67
C THR A 141 1.08 -0.86 20.98
N MET A 142 1.03 -1.04 19.68
CA MET A 142 -0.06 -0.71 18.79
C MET A 142 -0.33 -1.93 17.92
N ASP A 143 -1.53 -2.44 17.91
CA ASP A 143 -1.91 -3.61 17.09
C ASP A 143 -2.79 -3.18 15.94
N LEU A 144 -2.26 -3.29 14.73
CA LEU A 144 -2.93 -2.97 13.47
C LEU A 144 -3.28 -4.21 12.64
N THR A 145 -3.08 -5.42 13.18
CA THR A 145 -3.24 -6.70 12.45
C THR A 145 -4.62 -6.83 11.77
N ASN A 146 -5.68 -6.39 12.45
CA ASN A 146 -7.06 -6.49 11.96
C ASN A 146 -7.69 -5.13 11.68
N ASN A 147 -6.91 -4.11 11.42
CA ASN A 147 -7.43 -2.77 11.17
C ASN A 147 -7.97 -2.66 9.73
N SER A 148 -9.29 -2.65 9.60
CA SER A 148 -10.01 -2.60 8.31
C SER A 148 -9.79 -1.31 7.51
N SER A 149 -9.25 -0.24 8.12
CA SER A 149 -8.90 0.99 7.40
C SER A 149 -7.58 0.89 6.63
N ILE A 150 -6.80 -0.17 6.85
CA ILE A 150 -5.54 -0.42 6.19
C ILE A 150 -5.77 -1.42 5.05
N PRO A 151 -5.45 -1.06 3.80
CA PRO A 151 -5.57 -1.99 2.68
C PRO A 151 -4.69 -3.23 2.86
N ASN A 152 -5.15 -4.36 2.31
CA ASN A 152 -4.38 -5.59 2.30
C ASN A 152 -3.00 -5.38 1.69
N ASN A 153 -1.99 -6.00 2.30
CA ASN A 153 -0.59 -5.94 1.85
C ASN A 153 0.00 -4.51 1.73
N ALA A 154 -0.59 -3.52 2.43
CA ALA A 154 -0.03 -2.17 2.48
C ALA A 154 1.38 -2.17 3.09
N ILE A 155 2.34 -1.59 2.36
CA ILE A 155 3.76 -1.52 2.73
C ILE A 155 4.12 -0.11 3.16
N VAL A 156 4.82 0.02 4.29
CA VAL A 156 5.27 1.30 4.83
C VAL A 156 6.26 1.96 3.86
N LYS A 157 6.03 3.22 3.56
CA LYS A 157 6.95 4.10 2.79
C LYS A 157 7.67 5.09 3.67
N SER A 158 7.01 5.57 4.69
CA SER A 158 7.61 6.39 5.74
C SER A 158 6.81 6.30 7.02
N ILE A 159 7.49 6.40 8.15
CA ILE A 159 6.88 6.41 9.47
C ILE A 159 7.54 7.48 10.34
N SER A 160 6.73 8.19 11.08
CA SER A 160 7.19 9.10 12.12
C SER A 160 6.33 8.96 13.38
N THR A 161 6.90 9.30 14.52
CA THR A 161 6.20 9.24 15.80
C THR A 161 6.13 10.60 16.46
N THR A 162 5.01 10.85 17.13
CA THR A 162 4.80 12.02 18.00
C THR A 162 4.39 11.55 19.39
N SER A 163 4.68 12.34 20.42
CA SER A 163 4.32 12.03 21.79
C SER A 163 4.28 13.28 22.67
N THR A 164 3.74 13.13 23.88
CA THR A 164 3.81 14.12 24.95
C THR A 164 4.72 13.55 26.04
N GLN A 165 5.87 14.18 26.27
CA GLN A 165 6.81 13.81 27.35
C GLN A 165 6.56 14.63 28.62
N SER A 166 6.51 14.00 29.77
CA SER A 166 6.39 14.65 31.07
C SER A 166 7.34 14.02 32.10
N PRO A 167 8.22 14.77 32.76
CA PRO A 167 8.61 16.15 32.44
C PRO A 167 9.21 16.23 31.04
N ASN A 168 9.05 17.39 30.41
CA ASN A 168 9.52 17.62 29.04
C ASN A 168 11.01 17.97 29.06
N GLN A 169 11.85 17.00 28.73
CA GLN A 169 13.30 17.09 28.89
C GLN A 169 14.07 17.15 27.57
N GLY A 170 13.47 16.68 26.46
CA GLY A 170 14.20 16.44 25.21
C GLY A 170 15.31 15.38 25.38
N ASN A 171 16.33 15.45 24.55
CA ASN A 171 17.47 14.51 24.54
C ASN A 171 17.03 13.04 24.47
N VAL A 172 16.15 12.76 23.52
CA VAL A 172 15.53 11.46 23.33
C VAL A 172 15.73 10.92 21.91
N THR A 173 15.67 9.60 21.81
CA THR A 173 15.57 8.84 20.55
C THR A 173 14.33 7.98 20.62
N HIS A 174 13.42 8.12 19.66
CA HIS A 174 12.28 7.23 19.52
C HIS A 174 12.70 5.96 18.80
N LYS A 175 12.19 4.81 19.26
CA LYS A 175 12.50 3.51 18.71
C LYS A 175 11.21 2.76 18.38
N LEU A 176 11.14 2.19 17.18
CA LEU A 176 10.04 1.35 16.71
C LEU A 176 10.53 -0.03 16.31
N MET A 177 9.74 -1.02 16.61
CA MET A 177 9.96 -2.40 16.19
C MET A 177 8.67 -2.95 15.56
N ALA A 178 8.79 -3.49 14.37
CA ALA A 178 7.74 -4.26 13.72
C ALA A 178 7.77 -5.72 14.18
N ASP A 179 6.61 -6.34 14.34
CA ASP A 179 6.51 -7.74 14.75
C ASP A 179 7.07 -8.70 13.69
N GLU A 180 7.03 -8.30 12.43
CA GLU A 180 7.49 -9.07 11.27
C GLU A 180 9.00 -9.37 11.29
N ASN A 181 9.85 -8.40 11.67
CA ASN A 181 11.30 -8.56 11.66
C ASN A 181 11.97 -8.49 13.03
N LYS A 182 11.26 -8.02 14.08
CA LYS A 182 11.77 -7.87 15.46
C LYS A 182 13.01 -6.97 15.58
N ILE A 183 13.21 -6.05 14.65
CA ILE A 183 14.34 -5.12 14.64
C ILE A 183 13.89 -3.76 15.19
N TRP A 184 14.66 -3.20 16.15
CA TRP A 184 14.45 -1.84 16.63
C TRP A 184 15.09 -0.84 15.66
N ASN A 185 14.24 -0.04 15.02
CA ASN A 185 14.62 1.07 14.16
C ASN A 185 14.54 2.37 14.96
N GLU A 186 15.48 3.26 14.79
CA GLU A 186 15.64 4.44 15.63
C GLU A 186 15.44 5.73 14.83
N SER A 187 14.89 6.75 15.49
CA SER A 187 14.95 8.11 15.00
C SER A 187 16.34 8.70 15.20
N VAL A 188 16.61 9.83 14.55
CA VAL A 188 17.73 10.68 14.94
C VAL A 188 17.51 11.13 16.39
N PHE A 189 18.60 11.18 17.18
CA PHE A 189 18.61 11.78 18.50
C PHE A 189 18.20 13.26 18.43
N SER A 190 17.32 13.69 19.31
CA SER A 190 16.83 15.07 19.31
C SER A 190 16.86 15.67 20.71
N SER A 191 17.38 16.89 20.82
CA SER A 191 17.27 17.73 22.00
C SER A 191 15.94 18.48 22.07
N ALA A 192 15.13 18.44 21.01
CA ALA A 192 13.81 19.07 21.00
C ALA A 192 12.89 18.44 22.05
N THR A 193 12.03 19.27 22.62
CA THR A 193 11.07 18.86 23.66
C THR A 193 9.69 18.50 23.09
N SER A 194 9.52 18.66 21.79
CA SER A 194 8.30 18.27 21.04
C SER A 194 8.63 18.14 19.57
N GLY A 195 7.78 17.47 18.82
CA GLY A 195 7.91 17.35 17.37
C GLY A 195 7.61 15.96 16.84
N SER A 196 7.89 15.78 15.57
CA SER A 196 7.75 14.51 14.86
C SER A 196 9.13 13.88 14.67
N TYR A 197 9.26 12.63 15.09
CA TYR A 197 10.49 11.85 15.02
C TYR A 197 10.39 10.86 13.87
N ARG A 198 11.03 11.19 12.75
CA ARG A 198 11.09 10.27 11.60
C ARG A 198 11.97 9.08 11.93
N ILE A 199 11.49 7.88 11.63
CA ILE A 199 12.20 6.63 11.83
C ILE A 199 12.52 6.04 10.46
N SER A 200 13.80 5.75 10.22
CA SER A 200 14.25 5.08 9.00
C SER A 200 14.06 3.58 9.17
N LEU A 201 13.34 2.97 8.25
CA LEU A 201 13.18 1.52 8.16
C LEU A 201 14.10 1.00 7.07
N GLU A 202 14.80 -0.08 7.35
CA GLU A 202 15.70 -0.73 6.38
C GLU A 202 14.94 -1.70 5.48
N ASP A 203 13.84 -2.28 5.99
CA ASP A 203 13.02 -3.27 5.30
C ASP A 203 11.72 -2.69 4.77
N GLN A 204 11.13 -3.39 3.80
CA GLN A 204 9.77 -3.14 3.33
C GLN A 204 8.77 -3.87 4.26
N LEU A 205 8.30 -3.19 5.29
CA LEU A 205 7.45 -3.76 6.33
C LEU A 205 5.96 -3.52 6.04
N LYS A 206 5.12 -4.50 6.37
CA LYS A 206 3.67 -4.33 6.31
C LYS A 206 3.18 -3.33 7.36
N VAL A 207 2.12 -2.57 7.01
CA VAL A 207 1.46 -1.67 7.98
C VAL A 207 0.60 -2.46 8.96
N ALA A 208 -0.20 -3.42 8.46
CA ALA A 208 -1.14 -4.23 9.21
C ALA A 208 -0.43 -5.32 10.03
N GLN A 209 0.23 -4.91 11.11
CA GLN A 209 0.90 -5.78 12.06
C GLN A 209 0.96 -5.13 13.44
N LYS A 210 1.51 -5.84 14.42
CA LYS A 210 1.80 -5.27 15.73
C LYS A 210 3.10 -4.48 15.70
N TRP A 211 3.05 -3.28 16.27
CA TRP A 211 4.19 -2.36 16.42
C TRP A 211 4.48 -2.15 17.90
N SER A 212 5.76 -2.12 18.25
CA SER A 212 6.25 -1.81 19.58
C SER A 212 6.99 -0.49 19.57
N PHE A 213 6.78 0.32 20.58
CA PHE A 213 7.46 1.60 20.78
C PHE A 213 8.15 1.63 22.13
N LYS A 214 9.33 2.18 22.18
CA LYS A 214 10.03 2.68 23.35
C LYS A 214 10.82 3.94 22.98
N TYR A 215 11.29 4.67 23.96
CA TYR A 215 12.24 5.75 23.75
C TYR A 215 13.47 5.60 24.63
N ASN A 216 14.59 6.06 24.13
CA ASN A 216 15.83 6.17 24.88
C ASN A 216 15.96 7.61 25.36
N ALA A 217 16.33 7.81 26.63
CA ALA A 217 16.59 9.12 27.20
C ALA A 217 17.99 9.21 27.83
N LYS A 218 18.67 10.33 27.63
CA LYS A 218 19.95 10.63 28.28
C LYS A 218 19.80 11.49 29.53
N ALA A 219 18.66 12.12 29.74
CA ALA A 219 18.35 12.90 30.92
C ALA A 219 18.29 12.04 32.20
N THR A 220 18.76 12.60 33.31
CA THR A 220 18.84 11.88 34.61
C THR A 220 17.47 11.73 35.30
N ALA A 221 16.55 12.62 35.04
CA ALA A 221 15.24 12.58 35.65
C ALA A 221 14.33 11.51 34.99
N ARG A 222 13.50 10.87 35.80
CA ARG A 222 12.41 9.99 35.31
C ARG A 222 11.47 10.78 34.42
N SER A 223 10.98 10.15 33.35
CA SER A 223 10.00 10.74 32.45
C SER A 223 9.01 9.71 31.93
N THR A 224 7.90 10.19 31.39
CA THR A 224 6.86 9.37 30.77
C THR A 224 6.45 9.99 29.47
N MET A 225 6.35 9.17 28.40
CA MET A 225 5.73 9.55 27.13
C MET A 225 4.33 8.99 27.03
N SER A 226 3.35 9.88 26.90
CA SER A 226 1.93 9.56 26.66
C SER A 226 1.50 10.07 25.28
N ASN A 227 0.27 9.71 24.88
CA ASN A 227 -0.30 10.08 23.58
C ASN A 227 0.65 9.77 22.39
N VAL A 228 1.36 8.64 22.48
CA VAL A 228 2.28 8.24 21.43
C VAL A 228 1.49 7.83 20.20
N LYS A 229 1.81 8.44 19.07
CA LYS A 229 1.18 8.18 17.77
C LYS A 229 2.23 7.87 16.73
N ALA A 230 1.86 7.03 15.76
CA ALA A 230 2.62 6.82 14.53
C ALA A 230 1.84 7.37 13.34
N ASP A 231 2.47 8.27 12.59
CA ASP A 231 2.01 8.75 11.29
C ASP A 231 2.69 7.91 10.21
N ILE A 232 1.90 7.10 9.51
CA ILE A 232 2.40 6.12 8.54
C ILE A 232 1.90 6.50 7.15
N ARG A 233 2.83 6.62 6.19
CA ARG A 233 2.52 6.66 4.76
C ARG A 233 2.85 5.30 4.17
N TYR A 234 1.98 4.80 3.30
CA TYR A 234 2.11 3.47 2.72
C TYR A 234 1.68 3.42 1.27
N GLU A 235 2.08 2.36 0.60
CA GLU A 235 1.60 1.98 -0.74
C GLU A 235 0.99 0.59 -0.68
N TYR A 236 0.00 0.34 -1.55
CA TYR A 236 -0.69 -0.94 -1.67
C TYR A 236 -1.12 -1.21 -3.10
N ASP A 237 -1.22 -2.49 -3.44
CA ASP A 237 -1.76 -2.93 -4.72
C ASP A 237 -3.28 -3.09 -4.60
N VAL A 238 -4.04 -2.31 -5.37
CA VAL A 238 -5.52 -2.36 -5.29
C VAL A 238 -6.07 -3.70 -5.76
N THR A 239 -5.33 -4.45 -6.58
CA THR A 239 -5.76 -5.73 -7.11
C THR A 239 -5.65 -6.87 -6.10
N ASP A 240 -4.96 -6.66 -4.98
CA ASP A 240 -4.93 -7.60 -3.85
C ASP A 240 -6.25 -7.64 -3.06
N GLY A 241 -7.10 -6.63 -3.23
CA GLY A 241 -8.43 -6.51 -2.61
C GLY A 241 -9.59 -6.99 -3.48
N PHE A 242 -9.30 -7.45 -4.71
CA PHE A 242 -10.33 -7.89 -5.67
C PHE A 242 -10.66 -9.37 -5.56
#